data_8b55218cb2070b238abb69b24feaa787
#
_entry.id   8b55218cb2070b238abb69b24feaa787
#
_cell.length_a   1.000
_cell.length_b   1.000
_cell.length_c   1.000
_cell.angle_alpha   90.00
_cell.angle_beta   90.00
_cell.angle_gamma   90.00
#
_symmetry.space_group_name_H-M   'P 1'
#
loop_
_entity.id
_entity.type
_entity.pdbx_description
1 polymer ?
#
loop_
_entity_poly.entity_id
_entity_poly.type
_entity_poly.pdbx_seq_one_letter_code
_entity_poly.pdbx_strand_id
1 'polypeptide(L)'
;RPPEVESREEFGHWEGDTVYSGKGKCKTTSALLTLNERKTRKDIIIGIPNRKAETVVKALDALERKCGAKRFRVIFKSITFDNGSEFSAAEVLERSAVNKTIPRTKVYFCHPYSSWERGSNENANSMIRRRHPKGTDFSKVSAAEIAATEEWINNYPRKIFGYKSSEVMFRECLREIGLIA
;
A
#
# COMPACT_ATOMS: atom_id res chain seq x y z
N ARG A 1 7.77 11.89 10.68
CA ARG A 1 6.43 12.16 10.16
C ARG A 1 5.57 12.88 11.19
N PRO A 2 4.58 13.69 10.78
CA PRO A 2 3.78 14.50 11.69
C PRO A 2 2.87 13.66 12.61
N PRO A 3 2.43 14.20 13.77
CA PRO A 3 1.62 13.48 14.76
C PRO A 3 0.29 12.93 14.22
N GLU A 4 -0.37 13.65 13.30
CA GLU A 4 -1.63 13.23 12.67
C GLU A 4 -1.47 11.95 11.85
N VAL A 5 -0.29 11.73 11.27
CA VAL A 5 0.04 10.47 10.57
C VAL A 5 0.27 9.34 11.58
N GLU A 6 0.83 9.67 12.77
CA GLU A 6 1.11 8.67 13.80
C GLU A 6 -0.15 8.14 14.50
N SER A 7 -1.13 9.00 14.76
CA SER A 7 -2.34 8.67 15.55
C SER A 7 -3.20 7.57 14.92
N ARG A 8 -3.14 7.38 13.60
CA ARG A 8 -4.02 6.46 12.84
C ARG A 8 -5.52 6.80 12.91
N GLU A 9 -5.84 8.00 13.33
CA GLU A 9 -7.22 8.47 13.47
C GLU A 9 -7.73 9.12 12.17
N GLU A 10 -6.82 9.77 11.45
CA GLU A 10 -7.15 10.43 10.19
C GLU A 10 -7.08 9.43 9.01
N PHE A 11 -8.10 9.50 8.13
CA PHE A 11 -8.16 8.73 6.89
C PHE A 11 -7.22 9.32 5.82
N GLY A 12 -6.61 8.43 5.05
CA GLY A 12 -5.79 8.81 3.90
C GLY A 12 -4.29 8.72 4.12
N HIS A 13 -3.84 8.19 5.25
CA HIS A 13 -2.43 7.94 5.54
C HIS A 13 -2.11 6.46 5.33
N TRP A 14 -1.17 6.19 4.43
CA TRP A 14 -0.82 4.85 3.98
C TRP A 14 0.59 4.44 4.40
N GLU A 15 0.81 3.17 4.56
CA GLU A 15 2.12 2.54 4.71
C GLU A 15 2.41 1.73 3.44
N GLY A 16 3.57 1.92 2.82
CA GLY A 16 4.00 1.19 1.64
C GLY A 16 5.14 0.21 1.96
N ASP A 17 5.10 -0.99 1.35
CA ASP A 17 6.11 -2.03 1.50
C ASP A 17 6.22 -2.91 0.25
N THR A 18 7.23 -3.76 0.18
CA THR A 18 7.35 -4.79 -0.84
C THR A 18 7.41 -6.19 -0.25
N VAL A 19 6.59 -7.10 -0.77
CA VAL A 19 6.62 -8.52 -0.43
C VAL A 19 7.26 -9.30 -1.56
N TYR A 20 8.37 -9.99 -1.31
CA TYR A 20 9.13 -10.75 -2.30
C TYR A 20 9.41 -12.18 -1.84
N SER A 21 9.83 -13.05 -2.76
CA SER A 21 10.01 -14.50 -2.52
C SER A 21 11.00 -14.87 -1.42
N GLY A 22 11.95 -13.98 -1.10
CA GLY A 22 13.03 -14.25 -0.17
C GLY A 22 14.30 -14.76 -0.88
N LYS A 23 15.45 -14.52 -0.26
CA LYS A 23 16.76 -14.92 -0.80
C LYS A 23 16.88 -16.44 -0.88
N GLY A 24 17.40 -16.94 -1.98
CA GLY A 24 17.80 -18.34 -2.15
C GLY A 24 16.71 -19.33 -2.51
N LYS A 25 15.42 -18.96 -2.49
CA LYS A 25 14.31 -19.87 -2.80
C LYS A 25 13.74 -19.71 -4.20
N CYS A 26 13.88 -18.55 -4.81
CA CYS A 26 13.43 -18.27 -6.16
C CYS A 26 14.34 -17.21 -6.79
N LYS A 27 14.64 -17.37 -8.09
CA LYS A 27 15.49 -16.43 -8.86
C LYS A 27 14.69 -15.24 -9.41
N THR A 28 13.38 -15.18 -9.19
CA THR A 28 12.56 -14.08 -9.68
C THR A 28 12.89 -12.76 -8.99
N THR A 29 12.83 -11.66 -9.75
CA THR A 29 12.89 -10.30 -9.24
C THR A 29 11.51 -9.73 -8.92
N SER A 30 10.44 -10.45 -9.33
CA SER A 30 9.05 -10.03 -9.14
C SER A 30 8.66 -9.99 -7.66
N ALA A 31 7.81 -9.03 -7.33
CA ALA A 31 7.36 -8.77 -5.98
C ALA A 31 5.92 -8.24 -5.98
N LEU A 32 5.36 -8.06 -4.80
CA LEU A 32 4.13 -7.32 -4.61
C LEU A 32 4.47 -5.98 -3.95
N LEU A 33 4.02 -4.88 -4.52
CA LEU A 33 3.93 -3.60 -3.82
C LEU A 33 2.64 -3.62 -3.00
N THR A 34 2.74 -3.36 -1.71
CA THR A 34 1.60 -3.31 -0.80
C THR A 34 1.43 -1.90 -0.25
N LEU A 35 0.20 -1.41 -0.23
CA LEU A 35 -0.17 -0.16 0.40
C LEU A 35 -1.26 -0.47 1.42
N ASN A 36 -1.01 -0.15 2.69
CA ASN A 36 -1.96 -0.37 3.79
C ASN A 36 -2.44 0.98 4.35
N GLU A 37 -3.75 1.24 4.34
CA GLU A 37 -4.34 2.44 4.92
C GLU A 37 -4.40 2.31 6.43
N ARG A 38 -3.87 3.31 7.15
CA ARG A 38 -3.55 3.21 8.58
C ARG A 38 -4.77 3.19 9.51
N LYS A 39 -5.85 3.89 9.16
CA LYS A 39 -7.10 3.95 9.95
C LYS A 39 -7.96 2.70 9.71
N THR A 40 -8.24 2.40 8.46
CA THR A 40 -9.19 1.34 8.06
C THR A 40 -8.55 -0.02 7.84
N ARG A 41 -7.21 -0.08 7.78
CA ARG A 41 -6.44 -1.30 7.45
C ARG A 41 -6.74 -1.83 6.05
N LYS A 42 -7.22 -0.96 5.15
CA LYS A 42 -7.44 -1.31 3.75
C LYS A 42 -6.10 -1.59 3.08
N ASP A 43 -6.02 -2.73 2.42
CA ASP A 43 -4.86 -3.14 1.63
C ASP A 43 -5.10 -2.92 0.13
N ILE A 44 -4.08 -2.44 -0.58
CA ILE A 44 -3.97 -2.46 -2.04
C ILE A 44 -2.72 -3.25 -2.37
N ILE A 45 -2.84 -4.25 -3.26
CA ILE A 45 -1.74 -5.15 -3.62
C ILE A 45 -1.51 -5.08 -5.13
N ILE A 46 -0.31 -4.69 -5.54
CA ILE A 46 0.06 -4.53 -6.95
C ILE A 46 1.24 -5.45 -7.27
N GLY A 47 1.07 -6.33 -8.26
CA GLY A 47 2.19 -7.11 -8.79
C GLY A 47 3.18 -6.23 -9.53
N ILE A 48 4.46 -6.34 -9.20
CA ILE A 48 5.55 -5.59 -9.83
C ILE A 48 6.65 -6.54 -10.34
N PRO A 49 7.21 -6.30 -11.55
CA PRO A 49 8.20 -7.21 -12.15
C PRO A 49 9.56 -7.18 -11.43
N ASN A 50 9.85 -6.13 -10.69
CA ASN A 50 11.07 -5.99 -9.88
C ASN A 50 10.88 -4.90 -8.82
N ARG A 51 11.82 -4.82 -7.87
CA ARG A 51 11.84 -3.82 -6.79
C ARG A 51 12.73 -2.62 -7.12
N LYS A 52 12.68 -2.11 -8.35
CA LYS A 52 13.36 -0.87 -8.70
C LYS A 52 12.47 0.32 -8.42
N ALA A 53 13.06 1.45 -8.04
CA ALA A 53 12.34 2.70 -7.75
C ALA A 53 11.42 3.12 -8.92
N GLU A 54 11.90 3.04 -10.14
CA GLU A 54 11.10 3.33 -11.35
C GLU A 54 9.84 2.45 -11.47
N THR A 55 9.93 1.19 -11.03
CA THR A 55 8.80 0.25 -11.09
C THR A 55 7.74 0.62 -10.06
N VAL A 56 8.15 1.01 -8.86
CA VAL A 56 7.24 1.49 -7.81
C VAL A 56 6.55 2.79 -8.27
N VAL A 57 7.30 3.72 -8.85
CA VAL A 57 6.74 4.96 -9.42
C VAL A 57 5.69 4.64 -10.49
N LYS A 58 5.98 3.74 -11.45
CA LYS A 58 5.04 3.32 -12.49
C LYS A 58 3.77 2.69 -11.92
N ALA A 59 3.88 1.90 -10.85
CA ALA A 59 2.72 1.31 -10.17
C ALA A 59 1.82 2.39 -9.54
N LEU A 60 2.40 3.38 -8.86
CA LEU A 60 1.66 4.52 -8.31
C LEU A 60 1.06 5.41 -9.42
N ASP A 61 1.78 5.62 -10.53
CA ASP A 61 1.29 6.35 -11.70
C ASP A 61 0.04 5.69 -12.30
N ALA A 62 0.05 4.36 -12.43
CA ALA A 62 -1.10 3.60 -12.91
C ALA A 62 -2.29 3.69 -11.94
N LEU A 63 -2.02 3.59 -10.63
CA LEU A 63 -3.04 3.73 -9.60
C LEU A 63 -3.67 5.14 -9.61
N GLU A 64 -2.86 6.20 -9.75
CA GLU A 64 -3.34 7.57 -9.84
C GLU A 64 -4.20 7.79 -11.08
N ARG A 65 -3.78 7.29 -12.26
CA ARG A 65 -4.59 7.38 -13.50
C ARG A 65 -5.93 6.68 -13.36
N LYS A 66 -5.97 5.52 -12.69
CA LYS A 66 -7.19 4.77 -12.43
C LYS A 66 -8.13 5.52 -11.46
N CYS A 67 -7.60 6.14 -10.43
CA CYS A 67 -8.37 6.92 -9.45
C CYS A 67 -8.81 8.29 -9.96
N GLY A 68 -8.00 8.91 -10.82
CA GLY A 68 -8.06 10.34 -11.13
C GLY A 68 -7.34 11.20 -10.08
N ALA A 69 -6.62 12.24 -10.52
CA ALA A 69 -5.70 13.00 -9.66
C ALA A 69 -6.37 13.67 -8.43
N LYS A 70 -7.59 14.20 -8.58
CA LYS A 70 -8.32 14.80 -7.44
C LYS A 70 -8.65 13.77 -6.37
N ARG A 71 -9.23 12.64 -6.81
CA ARG A 71 -9.64 11.56 -5.90
C ARG A 71 -8.42 10.90 -5.26
N PHE A 72 -7.35 10.70 -6.02
CA PHE A 72 -6.11 10.15 -5.49
C PHE A 72 -5.57 10.99 -4.33
N ARG A 73 -5.47 12.31 -4.46
CA ARG A 73 -4.98 13.20 -3.39
C ARG A 73 -5.80 13.16 -2.11
N VAL A 74 -7.10 12.95 -2.23
CA VAL A 74 -7.99 12.84 -1.06
C VAL A 74 -7.81 11.51 -0.36
N ILE A 75 -7.64 10.43 -1.12
CA ILE A 75 -7.48 9.05 -0.61
C ILE A 75 -6.05 8.81 -0.12
N PHE A 76 -5.04 9.37 -0.80
CA PHE A 76 -3.62 9.18 -0.51
C PHE A 76 -2.97 10.50 -0.05
N LYS A 77 -3.37 10.98 1.11
CA LYS A 77 -2.80 12.22 1.71
C LYS A 77 -1.31 12.08 1.95
N SER A 78 -0.90 10.93 2.47
CA SER A 78 0.52 10.59 2.60
C SER A 78 0.76 9.09 2.46
N ILE A 79 1.99 8.74 2.07
CA ILE A 79 2.47 7.36 2.05
C ILE A 79 3.80 7.32 2.82
N THR A 80 3.90 6.46 3.83
CA THR A 80 5.13 6.22 4.59
C THR A 80 5.79 4.94 4.09
N PHE A 81 7.04 5.03 3.67
CA PHE A 81 7.86 3.89 3.26
C PHE A 81 8.98 3.62 4.26
N ASP A 82 9.62 2.47 4.15
CA ASP A 82 10.92 2.25 4.78
C ASP A 82 12.06 2.91 3.95
N ASN A 83 13.29 2.78 4.46
CA ASN A 83 14.47 3.29 3.78
C ASN A 83 15.00 2.32 2.70
N GLY A 84 14.14 1.48 2.12
CA GLY A 84 14.49 0.58 1.03
C GLY A 84 14.92 1.35 -0.23
N SER A 85 15.88 0.80 -0.98
CA SER A 85 16.37 1.42 -2.21
C SER A 85 15.27 1.62 -3.27
N GLU A 86 14.23 0.78 -3.23
CA GLU A 86 13.05 0.87 -4.09
C GLU A 86 12.19 2.12 -3.84
N PHE A 87 12.37 2.77 -2.69
CA PHE A 87 11.63 3.99 -2.31
C PHE A 87 12.51 5.24 -2.26
N SER A 88 13.77 5.15 -2.70
CA SER A 88 14.76 6.25 -2.61
C SER A 88 14.40 7.51 -3.42
N ALA A 89 13.46 7.42 -4.38
CA ALA A 89 13.07 8.51 -5.26
C ALA A 89 11.86 9.31 -4.72
N ALA A 90 11.95 9.84 -3.48
CA ALA A 90 10.86 10.54 -2.79
C ALA A 90 10.15 11.59 -3.65
N GLU A 91 10.90 12.51 -4.26
CA GLU A 91 10.34 13.58 -5.09
C GLU A 91 9.56 13.03 -6.30
N VAL A 92 10.05 11.94 -6.89
CA VAL A 92 9.36 11.29 -8.01
C VAL A 92 8.13 10.52 -7.55
N LEU A 93 8.14 9.96 -6.34
CA LEU A 93 6.97 9.31 -5.72
C LEU A 93 5.87 10.33 -5.39
N GLU A 94 6.23 11.55 -4.96
CA GLU A 94 5.27 12.64 -4.71
C GLU A 94 4.69 13.23 -6.00
N ARG A 95 5.43 13.19 -7.10
CA ARG A 95 5.03 13.81 -8.38
C ARG A 95 3.79 13.12 -8.95
N SER A 96 2.80 13.92 -9.37
CA SER A 96 1.63 13.41 -10.08
C SER A 96 1.96 13.06 -11.55
N ALA A 97 1.47 11.91 -11.98
CA ALA A 97 1.53 11.49 -13.40
C ALA A 97 0.46 12.17 -14.26
N VAL A 98 -0.55 12.77 -13.64
CA VAL A 98 -1.71 13.40 -14.30
C VAL A 98 -1.64 14.92 -14.22
N ASN A 99 -1.29 15.46 -13.04
CA ASN A 99 -1.20 16.89 -12.80
C ASN A 99 0.24 17.28 -12.49
N LYS A 100 0.91 17.95 -13.43
CA LYS A 100 2.34 18.31 -13.31
C LYS A 100 2.64 19.39 -12.27
N THR A 101 1.63 20.15 -11.83
CA THR A 101 1.81 21.31 -10.93
C THR A 101 1.52 21.00 -9.46
N ILE A 102 0.72 19.96 -9.19
CA ILE A 102 0.31 19.63 -7.83
C ILE A 102 0.76 18.21 -7.51
N PRO A 103 1.53 17.97 -6.44
CA PRO A 103 1.91 16.63 -6.01
C PRO A 103 0.68 15.73 -5.79
N ARG A 104 0.84 14.43 -6.03
CA ARG A 104 -0.24 13.44 -5.83
C ARG A 104 -0.42 13.05 -4.37
N THR A 105 0.67 13.07 -3.59
CA THR A 105 0.70 12.64 -2.19
C THR A 105 1.92 13.25 -1.50
N LYS A 106 1.99 13.14 -0.19
CA LYS A 106 3.19 13.43 0.60
C LYS A 106 3.89 12.12 0.97
N VAL A 107 5.20 12.06 0.78
CA VAL A 107 6.01 10.87 1.12
C VAL A 107 6.76 11.11 2.42
N TYR A 108 6.70 10.13 3.31
CA TYR A 108 7.49 10.06 4.54
C TYR A 108 8.30 8.77 4.59
N PHE A 109 9.36 8.78 5.38
CA PHE A 109 10.16 7.59 5.67
C PHE A 109 10.12 7.28 7.16
N CYS A 110 10.15 5.99 7.49
CA CYS A 110 10.29 5.53 8.87
C CYS A 110 11.66 5.92 9.42
N HIS A 111 11.75 6.12 10.72
CA HIS A 111 13.05 6.27 11.37
C HIS A 111 13.86 4.96 11.24
N PRO A 112 15.18 5.05 11.09
CA PRO A 112 16.02 3.86 11.11
C PRO A 112 15.77 3.04 12.39
N TYR A 113 15.72 1.72 12.26
CA TYR A 113 15.51 0.77 13.36
C TYR A 113 14.16 0.86 14.09
N SER A 114 13.15 1.54 13.52
CA SER A 114 11.83 1.75 14.13
C SER A 114 10.75 0.86 13.51
N SER A 115 10.94 -0.47 13.58
CA SER A 115 9.98 -1.44 12.99
C SER A 115 8.56 -1.32 13.57
N TRP A 116 8.42 -0.90 14.83
CA TRP A 116 7.11 -0.68 15.47
C TRP A 116 6.25 0.40 14.78
N GLU A 117 6.86 1.33 14.05
CA GLU A 117 6.14 2.34 13.26
C GLU A 117 5.33 1.72 12.11
N ARG A 118 5.60 0.44 11.76
CA ARG A 118 5.04 -0.30 10.63
C ARG A 118 4.25 -1.55 11.01
N GLY A 119 3.75 -1.63 12.23
CA GLY A 119 3.00 -2.79 12.69
C GLY A 119 1.77 -3.15 11.82
N SER A 120 1.20 -2.19 11.08
CA SER A 120 0.13 -2.46 10.12
C SER A 120 0.61 -3.27 8.92
N ASN A 121 1.78 -2.92 8.37
CA ASN A 121 2.41 -3.64 7.25
C ASN A 121 2.83 -5.06 7.63
N GLU A 122 3.37 -5.27 8.82
CA GLU A 122 3.76 -6.60 9.28
C GLU A 122 2.54 -7.54 9.33
N ASN A 123 1.41 -7.06 9.82
CA ASN A 123 0.18 -7.83 9.85
C ASN A 123 -0.37 -8.09 8.43
N ALA A 124 -0.40 -7.07 7.56
CA ALA A 124 -0.81 -7.21 6.16
C ALA A 124 0.08 -8.22 5.42
N ASN A 125 1.40 -8.11 5.56
CA ASN A 125 2.36 -9.04 4.98
C ASN A 125 2.19 -10.47 5.50
N SER A 126 1.87 -10.64 6.79
CA SER A 126 1.56 -11.94 7.38
C SER A 126 0.31 -12.56 6.73
N MET A 127 -0.73 -11.78 6.49
CA MET A 127 -1.94 -12.24 5.80
C MET A 127 -1.64 -12.64 4.34
N ILE A 128 -0.86 -11.83 3.61
CA ILE A 128 -0.42 -12.18 2.24
C ILE A 128 0.33 -13.51 2.26
N ARG A 129 1.19 -13.74 3.26
CA ARG A 129 2.00 -14.96 3.39
C ARG A 129 1.18 -16.22 3.66
N ARG A 130 -0.05 -16.12 4.13
CA ARG A 130 -0.97 -17.28 4.23
C ARG A 130 -1.36 -17.83 2.86
N ARG A 131 -1.48 -16.97 1.85
CA ARG A 131 -1.82 -17.37 0.46
C ARG A 131 -0.58 -17.50 -0.43
N HIS A 132 0.45 -16.71 -0.17
CA HIS A 132 1.71 -16.68 -0.91
C HIS A 132 2.89 -16.90 0.06
N PRO A 133 3.21 -18.14 0.45
CA PRO A 133 4.29 -18.46 1.38
C PRO A 133 5.66 -17.95 0.91
N LYS A 134 6.63 -17.89 1.83
CA LYS A 134 8.02 -17.61 1.46
C LYS A 134 8.51 -18.62 0.42
N GLY A 135 9.07 -18.15 -0.69
CA GLY A 135 9.49 -18.97 -1.82
C GLY A 135 8.51 -18.93 -3.00
N THR A 136 7.32 -18.33 -2.87
CA THR A 136 6.41 -18.12 -3.98
C THR A 136 7.08 -17.32 -5.10
N ASP A 137 7.02 -17.82 -6.33
CA ASP A 137 7.48 -17.12 -7.52
C ASP A 137 6.39 -16.15 -8.00
N PHE A 138 6.51 -14.87 -7.63
CA PHE A 138 5.53 -13.86 -8.00
C PHE A 138 5.47 -13.55 -9.49
N SER A 139 6.43 -14.00 -10.29
CA SER A 139 6.33 -13.90 -11.76
C SER A 139 5.28 -14.84 -12.36
N LYS A 140 4.89 -15.88 -11.61
CA LYS A 140 3.90 -16.89 -12.00
C LYS A 140 2.53 -16.67 -11.38
N VAL A 141 2.42 -15.74 -10.43
CA VAL A 141 1.14 -15.38 -9.79
C VAL A 141 0.39 -14.44 -10.72
N SER A 142 -0.79 -14.82 -11.14
CA SER A 142 -1.62 -14.02 -12.05
C SER A 142 -2.19 -12.77 -11.36
N ALA A 143 -2.54 -11.76 -12.16
CA ALA A 143 -3.22 -10.56 -11.64
C ALA A 143 -4.56 -10.91 -10.95
N ALA A 144 -5.27 -11.94 -11.42
CA ALA A 144 -6.50 -12.42 -10.80
C ALA A 144 -6.27 -13.02 -9.42
N GLU A 145 -5.19 -13.79 -9.22
CA GLU A 145 -4.83 -14.35 -7.92
C GLU A 145 -4.40 -13.26 -6.93
N ILE A 146 -3.69 -12.22 -7.41
CA ILE A 146 -3.34 -11.06 -6.59
C ILE A 146 -4.61 -10.33 -6.16
N ALA A 147 -5.53 -10.06 -7.08
CA ALA A 147 -6.81 -9.42 -6.79
C ALA A 147 -7.66 -10.24 -5.81
N ALA A 148 -7.74 -11.56 -5.97
CA ALA A 148 -8.43 -12.44 -5.05
C ALA A 148 -7.80 -12.46 -3.64
N THR A 149 -6.48 -12.28 -3.56
CA THR A 149 -5.77 -12.15 -2.28
C THR A 149 -6.09 -10.82 -1.60
N GLU A 150 -6.07 -9.72 -2.36
CA GLU A 150 -6.44 -8.38 -1.88
C GLU A 150 -7.90 -8.37 -1.38
N GLU A 151 -8.83 -8.91 -2.16
CA GLU A 151 -10.24 -9.01 -1.80
C GLU A 151 -10.45 -9.81 -0.51
N TRP A 152 -9.80 -10.98 -0.41
CA TRP A 152 -9.88 -11.82 0.79
C TRP A 152 -9.37 -11.08 2.04
N ILE A 153 -8.22 -10.41 1.97
CA ILE A 153 -7.64 -9.67 3.10
C ILE A 153 -8.58 -8.52 3.51
N ASN A 154 -9.12 -7.79 2.55
CA ASN A 154 -9.97 -6.63 2.79
C ASN A 154 -11.35 -7.01 3.35
N ASN A 155 -11.86 -8.20 3.05
CA ASN A 155 -13.12 -8.73 3.57
C ASN A 155 -12.94 -9.56 4.86
N TYR A 156 -11.70 -9.77 5.32
CA TYR A 156 -11.45 -10.52 6.55
C TYR A 156 -11.94 -9.75 7.79
N PRO A 157 -12.76 -10.38 8.67
CA PRO A 157 -13.26 -9.73 9.90
C PRO A 157 -12.12 -9.33 10.83
N ARG A 158 -12.14 -8.10 11.33
CA ARG A 158 -11.07 -7.58 12.21
C ARG A 158 -11.62 -7.27 13.60
N LYS A 159 -11.04 -7.89 14.62
CA LYS A 159 -11.44 -7.68 16.03
C LYS A 159 -11.40 -6.19 16.44
N ILE A 160 -10.40 -5.44 15.94
CA ILE A 160 -10.26 -4.00 16.23
C ILE A 160 -11.42 -3.14 15.70
N PHE A 161 -12.25 -3.65 14.80
CA PHE A 161 -13.41 -2.99 14.22
C PHE A 161 -14.73 -3.65 14.62
N GLY A 162 -14.76 -4.37 15.74
CA GLY A 162 -15.94 -5.11 16.15
C GLY A 162 -16.36 -6.15 15.11
N TYR A 163 -15.37 -6.80 14.48
CA TYR A 163 -15.52 -7.79 13.40
C TYR A 163 -16.01 -7.25 12.05
N LYS A 164 -16.15 -5.94 11.88
CA LYS A 164 -16.24 -5.36 10.53
C LYS A 164 -14.95 -5.61 9.74
N SER A 165 -15.07 -5.67 8.42
CA SER A 165 -13.91 -5.81 7.53
C SER A 165 -13.28 -4.46 7.20
N SER A 166 -12.02 -4.47 6.73
CA SER A 166 -11.34 -3.27 6.25
C SER A 166 -12.06 -2.61 5.08
N GLU A 167 -12.70 -3.40 4.21
CA GLU A 167 -13.50 -2.90 3.09
C GLU A 167 -14.69 -2.07 3.58
N VAL A 168 -15.41 -2.55 4.61
CA VAL A 168 -16.54 -1.81 5.20
C VAL A 168 -16.07 -0.50 5.80
N MET A 169 -15.00 -0.52 6.62
CA MET A 169 -14.44 0.68 7.24
C MET A 169 -13.95 1.70 6.21
N PHE A 170 -13.32 1.23 5.14
CA PHE A 170 -12.84 2.08 4.07
C PHE A 170 -13.99 2.77 3.32
N ARG A 171 -15.06 2.03 3.00
CA ARG A 171 -16.26 2.59 2.37
C ARG A 171 -16.97 3.60 3.28
N GLU A 172 -17.05 3.35 4.58
CA GLU A 172 -17.61 4.31 5.55
C GLU A 172 -16.83 5.64 5.48
N CYS A 173 -15.49 5.61 5.51
CA CYS A 173 -14.67 6.81 5.35
C CYS A 173 -14.87 7.50 3.98
N LEU A 174 -15.00 6.75 2.89
CA LEU A 174 -15.26 7.34 1.57
C LEU A 174 -16.63 8.05 1.49
N ARG A 175 -17.64 7.55 2.21
CA ARG A 175 -18.95 8.23 2.34
C ARG A 175 -18.83 9.51 3.15
N GLU A 176 -18.17 9.44 4.31
CA GLU A 176 -17.94 10.61 5.20
C GLU A 176 -17.30 11.79 4.45
N ILE A 177 -16.38 11.51 3.52
CA ILE A 177 -15.70 12.54 2.72
C ILE A 177 -16.39 12.82 1.36
N GLY A 178 -17.56 12.25 1.11
CA GLY A 178 -18.38 12.52 -0.07
C GLY A 178 -17.85 11.96 -1.40
N LEU A 179 -17.00 10.93 -1.35
CA LEU A 179 -16.44 10.30 -2.56
C LEU A 179 -17.32 9.17 -3.14
N ILE A 180 -18.19 8.62 -2.34
CA ILE A 180 -19.21 7.63 -2.76
C ILE A 180 -20.54 7.92 -2.05
N ALA A 181 -21.64 7.43 -2.60
CA ALA A 181 -22.96 7.49 -2.00
C ALA A 181 -23.12 6.44 -0.86
#